data_56a403de9610b9a414f3ea51fcbea054
#
_entry.id   56a403de9610b9a414f3ea51fcbea054
#
_cell.length_a   1.000
_cell.length_b   1.000
_cell.length_c   1.000
_cell.angle_alpha   90.00
_cell.angle_beta   90.00
_cell.angle_gamma   90.00
#
_symmetry.space_group_name_H-M   'P 1'
#
loop_
_entity.id
_entity.type
_entity.pdbx_description
1 polymer ?
#
loop_
_entity_poly.entity_id
_entity_poly.type
_entity_poly.pdbx_seq_one_letter_code
_entity_poly.pdbx_strand_id
1 'polypeptide(L)'
;MKNKRIQAGFSLMELLVVVCLLMIVLGSVLLLLKDSIRLTAVTYQMTDAQESLRTAQEYINRDLLTAGDGLRNINNICLSSNFVSNYLTKNNTGSACGTGLVNLPLIQSDNDVPAATTVTGTNPAVKVRSNPSNTDRITILQIDPSFTPITLPPNAIVPSGANISVSAADINKFNEGEIYFITSSAGATFGTITNKNTSSRNLIFAASDVYDLNKPGNGGPINIVSDKGTLPTTIMRMRMIHYFVNENGLLVRRVLGVGGGSGYVDSVIAEHVVNLQFRYFLNLFDDTGFVGQPVTQLTTEEQQAAVRQVEVTVTTETVHPVSNGKTQAISSTTTTSVRNLQFREAL
;
A
#
# COMPACT_ATOMS: atom_id res chain seq x y z
N MET A 1 67.61 3.02 67.14
CA MET A 1 66.92 1.72 67.15
C MET A 1 65.95 1.67 65.97
N LYS A 2 66.21 0.85 64.95
CA LYS A 2 65.39 0.69 63.77
C LYS A 2 64.41 -0.46 64.02
N ASN A 3 63.13 -0.14 64.21
CA ASN A 3 62.05 -1.15 64.30
C ASN A 3 61.92 -1.90 62.97
N LYS A 4 62.40 -3.13 62.93
CA LYS A 4 62.09 -4.07 61.85
C LYS A 4 60.60 -4.47 61.99
N ARG A 5 59.75 -3.96 61.08
CA ARG A 5 58.43 -4.50 60.94
C ARG A 5 58.53 -5.92 60.42
N ILE A 6 58.06 -6.88 61.18
CA ILE A 6 57.93 -8.28 60.77
C ILE A 6 56.78 -8.29 59.76
N GLN A 7 57.11 -8.55 58.51
CA GLN A 7 56.09 -8.84 57.49
C GLN A 7 55.54 -10.25 57.75
N ALA A 8 54.35 -10.36 58.29
CA ALA A 8 53.62 -11.62 58.37
C ALA A 8 53.22 -12.03 56.94
N GLY A 9 53.74 -13.19 56.50
CA GLY A 9 53.37 -13.77 55.22
C GLY A 9 51.93 -14.29 55.28
N PHE A 10 51.22 -14.17 54.19
CA PHE A 10 49.83 -14.70 54.04
C PHE A 10 49.85 -16.24 54.18
N SER A 11 48.92 -16.77 54.95
CA SER A 11 48.68 -18.21 55.06
C SER A 11 48.13 -18.74 53.73
N LEU A 12 48.54 -19.94 53.31
CA LEU A 12 48.03 -20.61 52.12
C LEU A 12 46.50 -20.80 52.16
N MET A 13 45.98 -20.98 53.38
CA MET A 13 44.53 -21.08 53.65
C MET A 13 43.81 -19.74 53.40
N GLU A 14 44.38 -18.63 53.75
CA GLU A 14 43.86 -17.27 53.54
C GLU A 14 43.81 -16.96 52.06
N LEU A 15 44.85 -17.33 51.32
CA LEU A 15 44.85 -17.17 49.84
C LEU A 15 43.75 -18.01 49.18
N LEU A 16 43.53 -19.24 49.64
CA LEU A 16 42.49 -20.13 49.10
C LEU A 16 41.09 -19.57 49.35
N VAL A 17 40.83 -19.04 50.55
CA VAL A 17 39.53 -18.39 50.88
C VAL A 17 39.30 -17.15 50.02
N VAL A 18 40.32 -16.31 49.82
CA VAL A 18 40.23 -15.12 48.96
C VAL A 18 39.92 -15.49 47.52
N VAL A 19 40.58 -16.51 46.96
CA VAL A 19 40.33 -16.99 45.57
C VAL A 19 38.92 -17.53 45.44
N CYS A 20 38.41 -18.32 46.43
CA CYS A 20 37.03 -18.80 46.41
C CYS A 20 36.02 -17.64 46.44
N LEU A 21 36.19 -16.66 47.30
CA LEU A 21 35.33 -15.48 47.35
C LEU A 21 35.41 -14.66 46.05
N LEU A 22 36.61 -14.51 45.49
CA LEU A 22 36.78 -13.81 44.20
C LEU A 22 36.04 -14.53 43.06
N MET A 23 36.07 -15.86 43.00
CA MET A 23 35.36 -16.63 41.99
C MET A 23 33.83 -16.46 42.13
N ILE A 24 33.28 -16.41 43.33
CA ILE A 24 31.85 -16.18 43.56
C ILE A 24 31.45 -14.78 43.11
N VAL A 25 32.24 -13.76 43.48
CA VAL A 25 31.99 -12.37 43.08
C VAL A 25 32.13 -12.22 41.56
N LEU A 26 33.17 -12.77 40.96
CA LEU A 26 33.36 -12.72 39.50
C LEU A 26 32.25 -13.43 38.77
N GLY A 27 31.79 -14.60 39.26
CA GLY A 27 30.67 -15.35 38.71
C GLY A 27 29.37 -14.54 38.74
N SER A 28 29.07 -13.87 39.85
CA SER A 28 27.88 -13.01 39.96
C SER A 28 27.95 -11.78 39.03
N VAL A 29 29.12 -11.15 38.89
CA VAL A 29 29.31 -10.03 37.94
C VAL A 29 29.15 -10.48 36.50
N LEU A 30 29.66 -11.66 36.12
CA LEU A 30 29.47 -12.19 34.75
C LEU A 30 28.02 -12.52 34.44
N LEU A 31 27.25 -13.04 35.41
CA LEU A 31 25.80 -13.28 35.24
C LEU A 31 25.04 -11.95 35.03
N LEU A 32 25.35 -10.94 35.87
CA LEU A 32 24.75 -9.60 35.71
C LEU A 32 25.09 -8.97 34.37
N LEU A 33 26.34 -9.12 33.91
CA LEU A 33 26.76 -8.61 32.59
C LEU A 33 26.04 -9.29 31.46
N LYS A 34 25.88 -10.63 31.50
CA LYS A 34 25.14 -11.41 30.53
C LYS A 34 23.68 -10.95 30.44
N ASP A 35 23.03 -10.78 31.61
CA ASP A 35 21.63 -10.34 31.66
C ASP A 35 21.45 -8.88 31.16
N SER A 36 22.43 -8.01 31.49
CA SER A 36 22.44 -6.63 30.98
C SER A 36 22.60 -6.56 29.47
N ILE A 37 23.49 -7.36 28.88
CA ILE A 37 23.67 -7.43 27.41
C ILE A 37 22.39 -7.94 26.77
N ARG A 38 21.77 -8.98 27.33
CA ARG A 38 20.50 -9.54 26.82
C ARG A 38 19.39 -8.50 26.88
N LEU A 39 19.24 -7.79 28.01
CA LEU A 39 18.22 -6.74 28.17
C LEU A 39 18.43 -5.61 27.16
N THR A 40 19.67 -5.19 26.95
CA THR A 40 20.01 -4.17 25.96
C THR A 40 19.63 -4.61 24.55
N ALA A 41 19.97 -5.84 24.15
CA ALA A 41 19.61 -6.39 22.83
C ALA A 41 18.09 -6.45 22.63
N VAL A 42 17.35 -6.87 23.67
CA VAL A 42 15.87 -6.88 23.65
C VAL A 42 15.32 -5.47 23.47
N THR A 43 15.85 -4.49 24.21
CA THR A 43 15.38 -3.10 24.13
C THR A 43 15.61 -2.53 22.73
N TYR A 44 16.76 -2.79 22.10
CA TYR A 44 17.05 -2.38 20.73
C TYR A 44 16.04 -2.99 19.74
N GLN A 45 15.77 -4.30 19.84
CA GLN A 45 14.81 -4.96 18.93
C GLN A 45 13.38 -4.43 19.10
N MET A 46 12.97 -4.15 20.34
CA MET A 46 11.66 -3.56 20.60
C MET A 46 11.57 -2.13 20.06
N THR A 47 12.63 -1.34 20.18
CA THR A 47 12.68 0.03 19.63
C THR A 47 12.60 0.00 18.10
N ASP A 48 13.36 -0.88 17.46
CA ASP A 48 13.35 -1.08 16.01
C ASP A 48 11.96 -1.48 15.50
N ALA A 49 11.32 -2.45 16.16
CA ALA A 49 9.95 -2.85 15.84
C ALA A 49 8.94 -1.70 16.01
N GLN A 50 9.09 -0.86 17.04
CA GLN A 50 8.23 0.32 17.25
C GLN A 50 8.46 1.40 16.18
N GLU A 51 9.70 1.62 15.75
CA GLU A 51 10.03 2.56 14.67
C GLU A 51 9.43 2.10 13.34
N SER A 52 9.59 0.80 13.02
CA SER A 52 8.96 0.19 11.84
C SER A 52 7.44 0.36 11.85
N LEU A 53 6.77 0.12 12.99
CA LEU A 53 5.33 0.34 13.15
C LEU A 53 4.93 1.79 12.90
N ARG A 54 5.64 2.75 13.49
CA ARG A 54 5.35 4.17 13.34
C ARG A 54 5.50 4.59 11.88
N THR A 55 6.58 4.19 11.24
CA THR A 55 6.83 4.48 9.82
C THR A 55 5.74 3.89 8.92
N ALA A 56 5.36 2.62 9.14
CA ALA A 56 4.28 1.97 8.41
C ALA A 56 2.97 2.75 8.52
N GLN A 57 2.58 3.10 9.73
CA GLN A 57 1.34 3.84 9.98
C GLN A 57 1.36 5.23 9.36
N GLU A 58 2.47 5.94 9.44
CA GLU A 58 2.60 7.27 8.84
C GLU A 58 2.40 7.22 7.32
N TYR A 59 3.05 6.28 6.63
CA TYR A 59 2.88 6.11 5.18
C TYR A 59 1.45 5.75 4.80
N ILE A 60 0.86 4.74 5.46
CA ILE A 60 -0.50 4.29 5.17
C ILE A 60 -1.50 5.41 5.45
N ASN A 61 -1.40 6.09 6.60
CA ASN A 61 -2.30 7.17 6.99
C ASN A 61 -2.23 8.34 6.00
N ARG A 62 -1.01 8.73 5.58
CA ARG A 62 -0.83 9.80 4.58
C ARG A 62 -1.50 9.46 3.27
N ASP A 63 -1.33 8.24 2.77
CA ASP A 63 -1.92 7.83 1.50
C ASP A 63 -3.44 7.64 1.61
N LEU A 64 -3.96 7.20 2.76
CA LEU A 64 -5.40 7.14 3.04
C LEU A 64 -6.05 8.53 3.09
N LEU A 65 -5.37 9.54 3.66
CA LEU A 65 -5.87 10.92 3.68
C LEU A 65 -6.07 11.49 2.27
N THR A 66 -5.26 11.07 1.31
CA THR A 66 -5.32 11.51 -0.09
C THR A 66 -6.12 10.56 -0.98
N ALA A 67 -6.64 9.45 -0.43
CA ALA A 67 -7.44 8.49 -1.19
C ALA A 67 -8.66 9.15 -1.83
N GLY A 68 -8.85 8.91 -3.13
CA GLY A 68 -9.95 9.49 -3.91
C GLY A 68 -9.79 10.96 -4.26
N ASP A 69 -8.63 11.59 -3.97
CA ASP A 69 -8.39 12.98 -4.36
C ASP A 69 -8.52 13.15 -5.89
N GLY A 70 -9.23 14.22 -6.29
CA GLY A 70 -9.54 14.51 -7.69
C GLY A 70 -10.56 13.58 -8.36
N LEU A 71 -11.02 12.52 -7.69
CA LEU A 71 -12.01 11.55 -8.21
C LEU A 71 -13.41 11.72 -7.60
N ARG A 72 -13.59 12.74 -6.80
CA ARG A 72 -14.74 12.97 -5.91
C ARG A 72 -16.12 12.94 -6.60
N ASN A 73 -16.21 13.47 -7.80
CA ASN A 73 -17.49 13.64 -8.51
C ASN A 73 -17.75 12.58 -9.59
N ILE A 74 -16.99 11.48 -9.54
CA ILE A 74 -17.04 10.49 -10.61
C ILE A 74 -17.62 9.21 -10.06
N ASN A 75 -18.87 8.94 -10.45
CA ASN A 75 -19.61 7.80 -9.94
C ASN A 75 -19.24 6.49 -10.65
N ASN A 76 -18.84 6.55 -11.93
CA ASN A 76 -18.57 5.37 -12.73
C ASN A 76 -17.21 5.47 -13.41
N ILE A 77 -16.25 4.70 -12.92
CA ILE A 77 -14.95 4.52 -13.55
C ILE A 77 -14.91 3.13 -14.16
N CYS A 78 -14.97 3.07 -15.49
CA CYS A 78 -15.07 1.83 -16.24
C CYS A 78 -13.67 1.30 -16.54
N LEU A 79 -13.34 0.11 -16.06
CA LEU A 79 -12.01 -0.51 -16.20
C LEU A 79 -12.08 -1.91 -16.79
N SER A 80 -10.96 -2.36 -17.36
CA SER A 80 -10.82 -3.76 -17.76
C SER A 80 -10.99 -4.70 -16.55
N SER A 81 -11.85 -5.70 -16.67
CA SER A 81 -12.05 -6.71 -15.62
C SER A 81 -10.76 -7.48 -15.29
N ASN A 82 -9.90 -7.70 -16.30
CA ASN A 82 -8.61 -8.34 -16.11
C ASN A 82 -7.68 -7.46 -15.25
N PHE A 83 -7.66 -6.16 -15.51
CA PHE A 83 -6.91 -5.22 -14.69
C PHE A 83 -7.36 -5.25 -13.23
N VAL A 84 -8.67 -5.19 -12.99
CA VAL A 84 -9.22 -5.20 -11.64
C VAL A 84 -8.87 -6.49 -10.91
N SER A 85 -9.08 -7.65 -11.52
CA SER A 85 -8.82 -8.95 -10.89
C SER A 85 -7.34 -9.23 -10.68
N ASN A 86 -6.47 -8.71 -11.54
CA ASN A 86 -5.03 -8.95 -11.47
C ASN A 86 -4.31 -7.98 -10.55
N TYR A 87 -4.73 -6.72 -10.49
CA TYR A 87 -3.97 -5.66 -9.82
C TYR A 87 -4.63 -5.08 -8.59
N LEU A 88 -5.97 -5.10 -8.51
CA LEU A 88 -6.69 -4.39 -7.46
C LEU A 88 -7.24 -5.29 -6.39
N THR A 89 -8.09 -6.23 -6.74
CA THR A 89 -8.74 -7.14 -5.79
C THR A 89 -9.15 -8.44 -6.49
N LYS A 90 -9.13 -9.54 -5.75
CA LYS A 90 -9.66 -10.83 -6.25
C LYS A 90 -11.19 -10.89 -6.21
N ASN A 91 -11.78 -10.15 -5.27
CA ASN A 91 -13.22 -10.10 -5.08
C ASN A 91 -13.80 -8.91 -5.83
N ASN A 92 -13.74 -8.96 -7.16
CA ASN A 92 -14.33 -7.91 -7.99
C ASN A 92 -15.85 -7.90 -7.85
N THR A 93 -16.37 -6.88 -7.20
CA THR A 93 -17.82 -6.66 -7.00
C THR A 93 -18.37 -5.55 -7.88
N GLY A 94 -17.55 -4.98 -8.77
CA GLY A 94 -17.97 -3.89 -9.64
C GLY A 94 -19.08 -4.31 -10.61
N SER A 95 -20.09 -3.46 -10.78
CA SER A 95 -21.14 -3.67 -11.78
C SER A 95 -20.58 -3.60 -13.19
N ALA A 96 -21.12 -4.39 -14.11
CA ALA A 96 -20.68 -4.38 -15.50
C ALA A 96 -21.03 -3.05 -16.17
N CYS A 97 -20.05 -2.38 -16.77
CA CYS A 97 -20.25 -1.16 -17.57
C CYS A 97 -19.95 -1.35 -19.06
N GLY A 98 -19.70 -2.58 -19.47
CA GLY A 98 -19.44 -3.00 -20.86
C GLY A 98 -18.90 -4.43 -20.92
N THR A 99 -18.70 -4.96 -22.11
CA THR A 99 -18.18 -6.32 -22.27
C THR A 99 -16.75 -6.43 -21.73
N GLY A 100 -16.58 -7.16 -20.62
CA GLY A 100 -15.31 -7.32 -19.93
C GLY A 100 -14.80 -6.03 -19.26
N LEU A 101 -15.70 -5.11 -18.94
CA LEU A 101 -15.44 -3.90 -18.18
C LEU A 101 -16.28 -3.87 -16.93
N VAL A 102 -15.74 -3.30 -15.86
CA VAL A 102 -16.39 -3.18 -14.56
C VAL A 102 -16.17 -1.79 -13.98
N ASN A 103 -17.16 -1.33 -13.22
CA ASN A 103 -17.04 -0.09 -12.46
C ASN A 103 -16.11 -0.32 -11.26
N LEU A 104 -15.25 0.64 -10.99
CA LEU A 104 -14.30 0.58 -9.90
C LEU A 104 -14.60 1.65 -8.85
N PRO A 105 -14.71 1.27 -7.58
CA PRO A 105 -14.65 2.20 -6.46
C PRO A 105 -13.21 2.59 -6.11
N LEU A 106 -13.08 3.68 -5.37
CA LEU A 106 -11.81 4.35 -5.10
C LEU A 106 -10.90 3.65 -4.08
N ILE A 107 -11.46 2.77 -3.24
CA ILE A 107 -10.73 1.91 -2.32
C ILE A 107 -11.12 0.47 -2.60
N GLN A 108 -10.14 -0.36 -2.81
CA GLN A 108 -10.27 -1.80 -2.97
C GLN A 108 -9.54 -2.50 -1.84
N SER A 109 -10.13 -3.56 -1.30
CA SER A 109 -9.49 -4.35 -0.25
C SER A 109 -9.76 -5.84 -0.42
N ASP A 110 -8.80 -6.64 -0.04
CA ASP A 110 -8.98 -8.06 0.18
C ASP A 110 -8.67 -8.37 1.65
N ASN A 111 -9.61 -8.99 2.32
CA ASN A 111 -9.50 -9.42 3.70
C ASN A 111 -8.94 -10.83 3.78
N ASP A 112 -8.05 -11.08 4.74
CA ASP A 112 -7.49 -12.39 5.04
C ASP A 112 -6.96 -13.12 3.79
N VAL A 113 -6.08 -12.46 3.05
CA VAL A 113 -5.55 -12.98 1.78
C VAL A 113 -4.88 -14.34 2.01
N PRO A 114 -5.33 -15.42 1.32
CA PRO A 114 -4.80 -16.75 1.55
C PRO A 114 -3.32 -16.89 1.18
N ALA A 115 -2.68 -17.92 1.79
CA ALA A 115 -1.32 -18.32 1.45
C ALA A 115 -1.09 -18.41 -0.06
N ALA A 116 0.09 -18.01 -0.48
CA ALA A 116 0.51 -18.08 -1.88
C ALA A 116 -0.36 -17.29 -2.86
N THR A 117 -1.23 -16.38 -2.37
CA THR A 117 -1.89 -15.42 -3.25
C THR A 117 -0.83 -14.57 -3.90
N THR A 118 -0.80 -14.58 -5.22
CA THR A 118 0.12 -13.78 -6.00
C THR A 118 -0.48 -12.39 -6.16
N VAL A 119 0.22 -11.37 -5.71
CA VAL A 119 -0.04 -10.00 -6.12
C VAL A 119 0.52 -9.88 -7.53
N THR A 120 -0.38 -9.95 -8.51
CA THR A 120 0.00 -9.78 -9.91
C THR A 120 0.30 -8.30 -10.14
N GLY A 121 1.25 -8.10 -10.85
CA GLY A 121 1.74 -6.89 -11.42
C GLY A 121 3.03 -7.35 -11.99
N THR A 122 3.33 -7.21 -13.19
CA THR A 122 4.56 -7.57 -13.86
C THR A 122 5.67 -8.24 -13.03
N ASN A 123 6.40 -9.06 -13.62
CA ASN A 123 7.45 -9.93 -13.10
C ASN A 123 8.46 -9.18 -12.18
N PRO A 124 8.78 -9.64 -10.96
CA PRO A 124 8.32 -10.89 -10.39
C PRO A 124 6.97 -10.75 -9.63
N ALA A 125 6.16 -11.79 -9.74
CA ALA A 125 4.97 -11.92 -8.90
C ALA A 125 5.38 -12.04 -7.43
N VAL A 126 4.73 -11.29 -6.55
CA VAL A 126 5.01 -11.30 -5.12
C VAL A 126 3.93 -12.12 -4.40
N LYS A 127 4.36 -13.09 -3.62
CA LYS A 127 3.45 -13.85 -2.76
C LYS A 127 3.15 -13.10 -1.49
N VAL A 128 1.89 -13.08 -1.11
CA VAL A 128 1.44 -12.48 0.14
C VAL A 128 1.67 -13.45 1.29
N ARG A 129 2.11 -12.92 2.44
CA ARG A 129 2.32 -13.70 3.66
C ARG A 129 0.98 -14.22 4.19
N SER A 130 1.00 -15.43 4.69
CA SER A 130 -0.17 -16.11 5.23
C SER A 130 0.03 -16.74 6.60
N ASN A 131 1.21 -16.66 7.19
CA ASN A 131 1.52 -17.30 8.48
C ASN A 131 2.28 -16.30 9.39
N PRO A 132 1.93 -16.12 10.66
CA PRO A 132 0.98 -16.94 11.46
C PRO A 132 -0.50 -16.61 11.23
N SER A 133 -0.83 -15.48 10.61
CA SER A 133 -2.20 -15.11 10.25
C SER A 133 -2.23 -14.59 8.83
N ASN A 134 -3.35 -14.73 8.15
CA ASN A 134 -3.58 -14.09 6.88
C ASN A 134 -3.51 -12.57 7.07
N THR A 135 -2.99 -11.88 6.06
CA THR A 135 -2.90 -10.42 6.07
C THR A 135 -3.83 -9.83 5.02
N ASP A 136 -4.30 -8.65 5.29
CA ASP A 136 -5.09 -7.89 4.32
C ASP A 136 -4.20 -7.19 3.30
N ARG A 137 -4.80 -6.78 2.20
CA ARG A 137 -4.23 -5.83 1.26
C ARG A 137 -5.24 -4.75 0.91
N ILE A 138 -4.74 -3.56 0.62
CA ILE A 138 -5.55 -2.43 0.21
C ILE A 138 -4.95 -1.76 -1.02
N THR A 139 -5.81 -1.32 -1.93
CA THR A 139 -5.44 -0.47 -3.06
C THR A 139 -6.12 0.86 -2.94
N ILE A 140 -5.35 1.93 -3.01
CA ILE A 140 -5.77 3.32 -2.89
C ILE A 140 -5.56 4.00 -4.24
N LEU A 141 -6.58 4.67 -4.74
CA LEU A 141 -6.54 5.44 -5.97
C LEU A 141 -6.48 6.92 -5.63
N GLN A 142 -5.56 7.64 -6.26
CA GLN A 142 -5.43 9.09 -6.13
C GLN A 142 -4.88 9.71 -7.41
N ILE A 143 -5.27 10.95 -7.68
CA ILE A 143 -4.65 11.74 -8.75
C ILE A 143 -3.29 12.23 -8.27
N ASP A 144 -2.31 12.24 -9.16
CA ASP A 144 -0.99 12.78 -8.85
C ASP A 144 -1.06 14.32 -8.79
N PRO A 145 -0.88 14.93 -7.62
CA PRO A 145 -0.97 16.38 -7.47
C PRO A 145 0.13 17.14 -8.21
N SER A 146 1.20 16.45 -8.63
CA SER A 146 2.28 17.07 -9.40
C SER A 146 1.95 17.23 -10.89
N PHE A 147 0.86 16.60 -11.36
CA PHE A 147 0.42 16.71 -12.74
C PHE A 147 -0.75 17.68 -12.87
N THR A 148 -0.55 18.76 -13.61
CA THR A 148 -1.64 19.70 -13.88
C THR A 148 -2.64 19.07 -14.86
N PRO A 149 -3.94 18.99 -14.54
CA PRO A 149 -4.96 18.47 -15.43
C PRO A 149 -4.92 19.16 -16.80
N ILE A 150 -5.03 18.36 -17.86
CA ILE A 150 -5.01 18.85 -19.24
C ILE A 150 -6.38 18.62 -19.85
N THR A 151 -7.03 19.71 -20.27
CA THR A 151 -8.29 19.66 -20.98
C THR A 151 -8.02 19.63 -22.48
N LEU A 152 -8.52 18.60 -23.14
CA LEU A 152 -8.39 18.39 -24.58
C LEU A 152 -9.57 19.01 -25.33
N PRO A 153 -9.33 19.51 -26.55
CA PRO A 153 -10.41 20.01 -27.40
C PRO A 153 -11.35 18.85 -27.82
N PRO A 154 -12.55 19.18 -28.30
CA PRO A 154 -13.42 18.20 -28.93
C PRO A 154 -12.68 17.41 -30.03
N ASN A 155 -13.06 16.15 -30.24
CA ASN A 155 -12.45 15.21 -31.20
C ASN A 155 -10.96 14.85 -30.92
N ALA A 156 -10.43 15.13 -29.73
CA ALA A 156 -9.07 14.72 -29.39
C ALA A 156 -8.94 13.19 -29.27
N ILE A 157 -10.00 12.48 -28.92
CA ILE A 157 -10.03 11.02 -28.83
C ILE A 157 -10.51 10.45 -30.16
N VAL A 158 -9.67 9.60 -30.76
CA VAL A 158 -10.07 8.87 -31.97
C VAL A 158 -11.13 7.82 -31.61
N PRO A 159 -12.20 7.66 -32.45
CA PRO A 159 -13.30 6.73 -32.14
C PRO A 159 -12.91 5.27 -31.90
N SER A 160 -11.73 4.83 -32.37
CA SER A 160 -11.18 3.51 -32.02
C SER A 160 -10.68 3.39 -30.60
N GLY A 161 -10.60 4.51 -29.85
CA GLY A 161 -10.06 4.55 -28.48
C GLY A 161 -8.58 4.22 -28.36
N ALA A 162 -7.84 4.16 -29.48
CA ALA A 162 -6.44 3.80 -29.47
C ALA A 162 -5.49 5.01 -29.41
N ASN A 163 -5.97 6.20 -29.77
CA ASN A 163 -5.14 7.40 -29.85
C ASN A 163 -5.84 8.60 -29.27
N ILE A 164 -5.05 9.44 -28.59
CA ILE A 164 -5.48 10.74 -28.09
C ILE A 164 -4.53 11.82 -28.63
N SER A 165 -5.08 12.80 -29.33
CA SER A 165 -4.32 13.93 -29.84
C SER A 165 -4.19 15.02 -28.79
N VAL A 166 -2.97 15.52 -28.58
CA VAL A 166 -2.65 16.57 -27.60
C VAL A 166 -1.95 17.76 -28.25
N SER A 167 -1.88 18.88 -27.54
CA SER A 167 -1.15 20.06 -28.03
C SER A 167 0.37 19.83 -28.05
N ALA A 168 1.07 20.60 -28.88
CA ALA A 168 2.53 20.56 -28.92
C ALA A 168 3.17 20.96 -27.57
N ALA A 169 2.50 21.81 -26.79
CA ALA A 169 2.97 22.22 -25.46
C ALA A 169 2.78 21.12 -24.41
N ASP A 170 1.81 20.22 -24.61
CA ASP A 170 1.43 19.24 -23.61
C ASP A 170 2.04 17.86 -23.82
N ILE A 171 2.40 17.51 -25.08
CA ILE A 171 2.90 16.16 -25.41
C ILE A 171 4.07 15.70 -24.51
N ASN A 172 4.94 16.63 -24.12
CA ASN A 172 6.11 16.33 -23.30
C ASN A 172 5.80 16.14 -21.81
N LYS A 173 4.58 16.46 -21.35
CA LYS A 173 4.13 16.24 -19.98
C LYS A 173 3.74 14.78 -19.73
N PHE A 174 3.51 14.01 -20.79
CA PHE A 174 3.10 12.61 -20.73
C PHE A 174 4.30 11.68 -20.87
N ASN A 175 4.27 10.55 -20.16
CA ASN A 175 5.28 9.51 -20.26
C ASN A 175 4.65 8.14 -20.56
N GLU A 176 5.41 7.31 -21.27
CA GLU A 176 5.03 5.94 -21.55
C GLU A 176 5.08 5.09 -20.27
N GLY A 177 4.14 4.16 -20.12
CA GLY A 177 3.99 3.30 -18.95
C GLY A 177 3.31 3.93 -17.76
N GLU A 178 3.00 5.24 -17.79
CA GLU A 178 2.22 5.90 -16.75
C GLU A 178 0.71 5.68 -16.97
N ILE A 179 -0.06 5.67 -15.86
CA ILE A 179 -1.51 5.53 -15.88
C ILE A 179 -2.14 6.92 -15.83
N TYR A 180 -3.08 7.15 -16.72
CA TYR A 180 -3.83 8.39 -16.80
C TYR A 180 -5.32 8.15 -16.59
N PHE A 181 -5.92 9.01 -15.79
CA PHE A 181 -7.34 9.12 -15.64
C PHE A 181 -7.90 10.04 -16.72
N ILE A 182 -8.87 9.54 -17.48
CA ILE A 182 -9.45 10.20 -18.62
C ILE A 182 -10.94 10.33 -18.37
N THR A 183 -11.45 11.55 -18.36
CA THR A 183 -12.85 11.82 -18.06
C THR A 183 -13.46 12.81 -19.04
N SER A 184 -14.71 12.55 -19.42
CA SER A 184 -15.59 13.44 -20.19
C SER A 184 -16.98 13.38 -19.60
N SER A 185 -17.94 14.11 -20.17
CA SER A 185 -19.35 13.95 -19.79
C SER A 185 -19.94 12.59 -20.16
N ALA A 186 -19.30 11.82 -21.04
CA ALA A 186 -19.73 10.49 -21.44
C ALA A 186 -19.33 9.41 -20.44
N GLY A 187 -18.33 9.68 -19.59
CA GLY A 187 -17.83 8.74 -18.59
C GLY A 187 -16.40 9.00 -18.16
N ALA A 188 -15.84 8.06 -17.42
CA ALA A 188 -14.47 8.09 -16.95
C ALA A 188 -13.82 6.70 -17.06
N THR A 189 -12.50 6.70 -17.31
CA THR A 189 -11.70 5.49 -17.41
C THR A 189 -10.24 5.74 -17.07
N PHE A 190 -9.48 4.66 -16.93
CA PHE A 190 -8.01 4.72 -16.89
C PHE A 190 -7.43 4.17 -18.19
N GLY A 191 -6.28 4.70 -18.58
CA GLY A 191 -5.51 4.20 -19.70
C GLY A 191 -4.02 4.37 -19.45
N THR A 192 -3.22 3.51 -20.07
CA THR A 192 -1.77 3.54 -20.03
C THR A 192 -1.22 3.91 -21.40
N ILE A 193 -0.36 4.92 -21.43
CA ILE A 193 0.32 5.30 -22.68
C ILE A 193 1.35 4.24 -23.02
N THR A 194 1.15 3.55 -24.13
CA THR A 194 2.08 2.53 -24.63
C THR A 194 3.14 3.10 -25.57
N ASN A 195 2.82 4.20 -26.24
CA ASN A 195 3.75 4.92 -27.09
C ASN A 195 3.37 6.39 -27.22
N LYS A 196 4.37 7.26 -27.33
CA LYS A 196 4.23 8.69 -27.49
C LYS A 196 4.85 9.16 -28.80
N ASN A 197 4.01 9.56 -29.75
CA ASN A 197 4.50 10.13 -31.00
C ASN A 197 4.53 11.66 -30.91
N THR A 198 5.71 12.22 -30.70
CA THR A 198 5.91 13.68 -30.52
C THR A 198 5.69 14.43 -31.83
N SER A 199 6.02 13.84 -33.00
CA SER A 199 5.85 14.47 -34.31
C SER A 199 4.38 14.62 -34.70
N SER A 200 3.57 13.60 -34.51
CA SER A 200 2.13 13.63 -34.75
C SER A 200 1.30 14.12 -33.56
N ARG A 201 1.96 14.34 -32.42
CA ARG A 201 1.32 14.77 -31.15
C ARG A 201 0.24 13.82 -30.66
N ASN A 202 0.48 12.52 -30.84
CA ASN A 202 -0.47 11.48 -30.44
C ASN A 202 0.07 10.64 -29.28
N LEU A 203 -0.79 10.43 -28.30
CA LEU A 203 -0.64 9.45 -27.23
C LEU A 203 -1.33 8.16 -27.68
N ILE A 204 -0.61 7.05 -27.66
CA ILE A 204 -1.10 5.75 -28.16
C ILE A 204 -1.39 4.85 -26.97
N PHE A 205 -2.58 4.25 -26.97
CA PHE A 205 -3.10 3.33 -25.96
C PHE A 205 -3.34 1.97 -26.59
N ALA A 206 -2.28 1.22 -26.84
CA ALA A 206 -2.37 -0.12 -27.44
C ALA A 206 -2.78 -1.17 -26.40
N ALA A 207 -3.40 -2.28 -26.86
CA ALA A 207 -3.82 -3.39 -26.00
C ALA A 207 -2.67 -4.17 -25.35
N SER A 208 -1.44 -3.94 -25.77
CA SER A 208 -0.23 -4.59 -25.24
C SER A 208 0.37 -3.85 -24.04
N ASP A 209 -0.42 -3.10 -23.31
CA ASP A 209 0.04 -2.40 -22.12
C ASP A 209 0.33 -3.37 -20.96
N VAL A 210 1.25 -2.96 -20.09
CA VAL A 210 1.76 -3.76 -18.97
C VAL A 210 0.65 -4.20 -18.00
N TYR A 211 -0.42 -3.43 -17.91
CA TYR A 211 -1.49 -3.65 -16.93
C TYR A 211 -2.72 -4.37 -17.49
N ASP A 212 -2.78 -4.64 -18.80
CA ASP A 212 -4.01 -5.08 -19.47
C ASP A 212 -5.20 -4.11 -19.24
N LEU A 213 -4.86 -2.83 -19.15
CA LEU A 213 -5.80 -1.75 -18.87
C LEU A 213 -6.45 -1.23 -20.16
N ASN A 214 -5.65 -1.12 -21.23
CA ASN A 214 -6.10 -0.65 -22.51
C ASN A 214 -6.85 -1.76 -23.26
N LYS A 215 -8.03 -1.42 -23.75
CA LYS A 215 -8.77 -2.24 -24.71
C LYS A 215 -9.18 -1.33 -25.86
N PRO A 216 -8.34 -1.17 -26.91
CA PRO A 216 -8.71 -0.36 -28.06
C PRO A 216 -9.87 -1.01 -28.85
N GLY A 217 -10.65 -0.19 -29.53
CA GLY A 217 -11.82 -0.60 -30.27
C GLY A 217 -13.14 -0.23 -29.61
N ASN A 218 -14.26 -0.56 -30.27
CA ASN A 218 -15.60 -0.10 -29.87
C ASN A 218 -16.06 -0.57 -28.47
N GLY A 219 -15.36 -1.50 -27.84
CA GLY A 219 -15.63 -1.96 -26.47
C GLY A 219 -14.57 -1.54 -25.46
N GLY A 220 -13.58 -0.75 -25.86
CA GLY A 220 -12.48 -0.37 -24.97
C GLY A 220 -12.85 0.74 -23.99
N PRO A 221 -12.18 0.80 -22.81
CA PRO A 221 -12.49 1.79 -21.78
C PRO A 221 -12.35 3.23 -22.30
N ILE A 222 -11.32 3.54 -23.09
CA ILE A 222 -11.10 4.88 -23.64
C ILE A 222 -12.20 5.29 -24.61
N ASN A 223 -12.80 4.32 -25.31
CA ASN A 223 -13.90 4.60 -26.23
C ASN A 223 -15.18 5.01 -25.51
N ILE A 224 -15.36 4.62 -24.24
CA ILE A 224 -16.49 5.04 -23.42
C ILE A 224 -16.47 6.54 -23.15
N VAL A 225 -15.27 7.11 -22.97
CA VAL A 225 -15.11 8.55 -22.73
C VAL A 225 -15.00 9.37 -24.02
N SER A 226 -14.94 8.72 -25.18
CA SER A 226 -15.01 9.41 -26.47
C SER A 226 -16.44 9.89 -26.71
N ASP A 227 -16.67 11.16 -26.61
CA ASP A 227 -17.97 11.78 -26.75
C ASP A 227 -18.36 12.10 -28.20
N LYS A 228 -17.76 11.41 -29.16
CA LYS A 228 -18.04 11.59 -30.59
C LYS A 228 -17.97 13.05 -31.06
N GLY A 229 -17.22 13.87 -30.39
CA GLY A 229 -16.81 15.16 -30.90
C GLY A 229 -17.44 16.40 -30.28
N THR A 230 -18.22 16.31 -29.20
CA THR A 230 -18.98 17.48 -28.74
C THR A 230 -18.43 18.12 -27.43
N LEU A 231 -17.73 17.37 -26.58
CA LEU A 231 -17.37 17.88 -25.25
C LEU A 231 -15.87 17.73 -24.90
N PRO A 232 -15.33 18.60 -24.06
CA PRO A 232 -13.91 18.54 -23.69
C PRO A 232 -13.63 17.32 -22.82
N THR A 233 -12.50 16.68 -23.08
CA THR A 233 -11.99 15.55 -22.28
C THR A 233 -10.86 16.04 -21.39
N THR A 234 -10.86 15.67 -20.14
CA THR A 234 -9.78 16.00 -19.19
C THR A 234 -8.93 14.75 -18.93
N ILE A 235 -7.62 14.95 -18.97
CA ILE A 235 -6.64 13.89 -18.63
C ILE A 235 -5.86 14.34 -17.41
N MET A 236 -5.71 13.40 -16.46
CA MET A 236 -4.95 13.59 -15.22
C MET A 236 -4.07 12.36 -14.98
N ARG A 237 -2.87 12.55 -14.44
CA ARG A 237 -2.01 11.43 -14.07
C ARG A 237 -2.52 10.77 -12.79
N MET A 238 -2.54 9.44 -12.77
CA MET A 238 -3.06 8.64 -11.69
C MET A 238 -1.95 7.88 -10.98
N ARG A 239 -2.05 7.77 -9.68
CA ARG A 239 -1.27 6.85 -8.86
C ARG A 239 -2.18 5.82 -8.23
N MET A 240 -1.84 4.56 -8.36
CA MET A 240 -2.43 3.48 -7.62
C MET A 240 -1.42 2.95 -6.62
N ILE A 241 -1.78 3.01 -5.35
CA ILE A 241 -0.92 2.62 -4.25
C ILE A 241 -1.48 1.34 -3.64
N HIS A 242 -0.65 0.33 -3.59
CA HIS A 242 -0.99 -0.99 -3.11
C HIS A 242 -0.16 -1.32 -1.88
N TYR A 243 -0.82 -1.65 -0.77
CA TYR A 243 -0.20 -2.11 0.46
C TYR A 243 -0.47 -3.59 0.68
N PHE A 244 0.57 -4.35 0.94
CA PHE A 244 0.51 -5.78 1.26
C PHE A 244 1.75 -6.22 2.03
N VAL A 245 1.65 -7.35 2.76
CA VAL A 245 2.80 -7.99 3.41
C VAL A 245 3.24 -9.17 2.55
N ASN A 246 4.49 -9.19 2.13
CA ASN A 246 5.02 -10.29 1.32
C ASN A 246 5.37 -11.52 2.18
N GLU A 247 5.72 -12.64 1.53
CA GLU A 247 6.05 -13.89 2.21
C GLU A 247 7.21 -13.80 3.22
N ASN A 248 8.08 -12.80 3.05
CA ASN A 248 9.22 -12.55 3.95
C ASN A 248 8.86 -11.66 5.14
N GLY A 249 7.60 -11.26 5.30
CA GLY A 249 7.16 -10.36 6.36
C GLY A 249 7.56 -8.89 6.14
N LEU A 250 7.80 -8.50 4.89
CA LEU A 250 8.04 -7.11 4.53
C LEU A 250 6.71 -6.45 4.17
N LEU A 251 6.39 -5.33 4.81
CA LEU A 251 5.29 -4.48 4.40
C LEU A 251 5.73 -3.63 3.21
N VAL A 252 5.11 -3.90 2.07
CA VAL A 252 5.45 -3.27 0.79
C VAL A 252 4.40 -2.25 0.43
N ARG A 253 4.86 -1.07 0.05
CA ARG A 253 4.10 -0.03 -0.63
C ARG A 253 4.47 -0.06 -2.10
N ARG A 254 3.58 -0.57 -2.95
CA ARG A 254 3.74 -0.60 -4.41
C ARG A 254 2.99 0.57 -5.03
N VAL A 255 3.68 1.36 -5.82
CA VAL A 255 3.07 2.43 -6.61
C VAL A 255 3.04 1.99 -8.07
N LEU A 256 1.85 1.84 -8.61
CA LEU A 256 1.59 1.52 -10.01
C LEU A 256 1.40 2.82 -10.82
N GLY A 257 1.65 2.77 -12.11
CA GLY A 257 1.48 3.93 -12.99
C GLY A 257 2.64 4.91 -12.95
N VAL A 258 3.79 4.48 -12.45
CA VAL A 258 5.06 5.22 -12.55
C VAL A 258 5.84 4.71 -13.76
N GLY A 259 6.41 5.64 -14.54
CA GLY A 259 7.17 5.30 -15.75
C GLY A 259 8.32 4.34 -15.47
N GLY A 260 8.58 3.45 -16.43
CA GLY A 260 9.65 2.46 -16.35
C GLY A 260 9.20 1.07 -16.80
N GLY A 261 10.15 0.18 -17.10
CA GLY A 261 9.88 -1.10 -17.72
C GLY A 261 9.03 -2.08 -16.92
N SER A 262 8.98 -1.96 -15.59
CA SER A 262 8.14 -2.80 -14.73
C SER A 262 6.74 -2.23 -14.49
N GLY A 263 6.53 -0.95 -14.74
CA GLY A 263 5.26 -0.26 -14.51
C GLY A 263 4.95 0.04 -13.05
N TYR A 264 5.79 -0.38 -12.10
CA TYR A 264 5.61 -0.12 -10.67
C TYR A 264 6.94 0.12 -9.95
N VAL A 265 6.83 0.71 -8.78
CA VAL A 265 7.94 0.88 -7.83
C VAL A 265 7.52 0.35 -6.47
N ASP A 266 8.34 -0.55 -5.93
CA ASP A 266 8.17 -1.10 -4.58
C ASP A 266 9.05 -0.35 -3.58
N SER A 267 8.48 -0.06 -2.42
CA SER A 267 9.19 0.47 -1.27
C SER A 267 8.85 -0.38 -0.05
N VAL A 268 9.85 -0.94 0.59
CA VAL A 268 9.69 -1.61 1.88
C VAL A 268 9.58 -0.52 2.94
N ILE A 269 8.47 -0.49 3.68
CA ILE A 269 8.19 0.53 4.71
C ILE A 269 8.23 0.00 6.13
N ALA A 270 8.16 -1.32 6.30
CA ALA A 270 8.38 -1.99 7.58
C ALA A 270 8.83 -3.43 7.37
N GLU A 271 9.60 -3.94 8.33
CA GLU A 271 10.10 -5.32 8.34
C GLU A 271 9.47 -6.10 9.51
N HIS A 272 9.59 -7.42 9.46
CA HIS A 272 9.08 -8.33 10.49
C HIS A 272 7.60 -8.16 10.79
N VAL A 273 6.81 -7.78 9.78
CA VAL A 273 5.36 -7.63 9.89
C VAL A 273 4.73 -9.01 9.87
N VAL A 274 3.96 -9.32 10.92
CA VAL A 274 3.25 -10.60 11.07
C VAL A 274 1.77 -10.47 10.86
N ASN A 275 1.21 -9.26 10.95
CA ASN A 275 -0.20 -9.00 10.69
C ASN A 275 -0.42 -7.59 10.14
N LEU A 276 -1.34 -7.50 9.18
CA LEU A 276 -1.85 -6.24 8.62
C LEU A 276 -3.35 -6.43 8.44
N GLN A 277 -4.16 -5.60 9.09
CA GLN A 277 -5.61 -5.68 9.03
C GLN A 277 -6.21 -4.31 8.81
N PHE A 278 -7.26 -4.25 7.97
CA PHE A 278 -8.04 -3.05 7.71
C PHE A 278 -9.48 -3.26 8.16
N ARG A 279 -10.05 -2.22 8.77
CA ARG A 279 -11.47 -2.17 9.13
C ARG A 279 -12.05 -0.86 8.63
N TYR A 280 -13.23 -0.93 8.03
CA TYR A 280 -13.87 0.19 7.33
C TYR A 280 -15.09 0.64 8.09
N PHE A 281 -15.15 1.91 8.46
CA PHE A 281 -16.32 2.55 9.02
C PHE A 281 -17.11 3.20 7.91
N LEU A 282 -18.36 2.74 7.74
CA LEU A 282 -19.24 3.15 6.67
C LEU A 282 -20.25 4.19 7.17
N ASN A 283 -20.65 5.11 6.31
CA ASN A 283 -21.78 6.01 6.54
C ASN A 283 -22.99 5.49 5.78
N LEU A 284 -23.51 4.36 6.21
CA LEU A 284 -24.75 3.78 5.70
C LEU A 284 -25.84 3.96 6.75
N PHE A 285 -27.03 4.35 6.28
CA PHE A 285 -28.24 4.44 7.08
C PHE A 285 -29.20 3.37 6.57
N ASP A 286 -29.76 2.61 7.48
CA ASP A 286 -30.88 1.70 7.21
C ASP A 286 -32.11 2.15 8.02
N ASP A 287 -33.23 1.43 7.87
CA ASP A 287 -34.47 1.70 8.58
C ASP A 287 -34.35 1.67 10.11
N THR A 288 -33.23 1.16 10.64
CA THR A 288 -32.92 1.07 12.08
C THR A 288 -31.98 2.16 12.55
N GLY A 289 -31.40 2.96 11.65
CA GLY A 289 -30.47 4.05 11.91
C GLY A 289 -29.09 3.84 11.32
N PHE A 290 -28.07 4.45 11.95
CA PHE A 290 -26.69 4.37 11.47
C PHE A 290 -26.11 2.95 11.64
N VAL A 291 -25.76 2.31 10.54
CA VAL A 291 -25.03 1.02 10.54
C VAL A 291 -23.54 1.31 10.81
N GLY A 292 -23.21 1.59 12.06
CA GLY A 292 -21.88 2.06 12.48
C GLY A 292 -20.90 0.95 12.88
N GLN A 293 -21.13 -0.30 12.50
CA GLN A 293 -20.17 -1.36 12.78
C GLN A 293 -19.07 -1.37 11.74
N PRO A 294 -17.79 -1.41 12.15
CA PRO A 294 -16.72 -1.53 11.18
C PRO A 294 -16.81 -2.90 10.47
N VAL A 295 -16.70 -2.87 9.15
CA VAL A 295 -16.61 -4.08 8.32
C VAL A 295 -15.15 -4.38 8.01
N THR A 296 -14.80 -5.66 7.90
CA THR A 296 -13.44 -6.09 7.55
C THR A 296 -13.23 -6.19 6.03
N GLN A 297 -14.31 -6.28 5.25
CA GLN A 297 -14.26 -6.38 3.81
C GLN A 297 -15.34 -5.52 3.17
N LEU A 298 -15.00 -4.87 2.07
CA LEU A 298 -15.93 -4.10 1.25
C LEU A 298 -16.45 -5.00 0.13
N THR A 299 -17.71 -5.44 0.25
CA THR A 299 -18.31 -6.45 -0.65
C THR A 299 -19.23 -5.87 -1.71
N THR A 300 -19.69 -4.62 -1.55
CA THR A 300 -20.59 -3.95 -2.48
C THR A 300 -20.05 -2.58 -2.87
N GLU A 301 -20.46 -2.08 -4.04
CA GLU A 301 -20.12 -0.71 -4.49
C GLU A 301 -20.61 0.35 -3.50
N GLU A 302 -21.80 0.14 -2.92
CA GLU A 302 -22.38 1.01 -1.91
C GLU A 302 -21.49 1.11 -0.66
N GLN A 303 -21.04 -0.01 -0.13
CA GLN A 303 -20.11 -0.03 1.00
C GLN A 303 -18.81 0.72 0.67
N GLN A 304 -18.26 0.51 -0.53
CA GLN A 304 -17.03 1.15 -0.96
C GLN A 304 -17.19 2.67 -1.12
N ALA A 305 -18.37 3.14 -1.59
CA ALA A 305 -18.70 4.56 -1.66
C ALA A 305 -18.97 5.18 -0.28
N ALA A 306 -19.43 4.38 0.67
CA ALA A 306 -19.81 4.81 2.01
C ALA A 306 -18.65 4.88 3.00
N VAL A 307 -17.44 4.48 2.64
CA VAL A 307 -16.28 4.52 3.54
C VAL A 307 -16.00 5.94 4.01
N ARG A 308 -15.91 6.13 5.33
CA ARG A 308 -15.60 7.41 5.98
C ARG A 308 -14.31 7.39 6.75
N GLN A 309 -14.01 6.25 7.38
CA GLN A 309 -12.78 6.06 8.12
C GLN A 309 -12.23 4.65 7.85
N VAL A 310 -10.93 4.54 7.90
CA VAL A 310 -10.22 3.26 7.80
C VAL A 310 -9.36 3.11 9.05
N GLU A 311 -9.59 2.05 9.78
CA GLU A 311 -8.74 1.61 10.88
C GLU A 311 -7.70 0.65 10.35
N VAL A 312 -6.45 0.90 10.70
CA VAL A 312 -5.30 0.11 10.27
C VAL A 312 -4.62 -0.46 11.49
N THR A 313 -4.54 -1.77 11.56
CA THR A 313 -3.76 -2.48 12.59
C THR A 313 -2.55 -3.13 11.94
N VAL A 314 -1.36 -2.75 12.39
CA VAL A 314 -0.10 -3.36 11.99
C VAL A 314 0.52 -4.04 13.21
N THR A 315 0.99 -5.28 13.04
CA THR A 315 1.70 -6.02 14.08
C THR A 315 3.06 -6.43 13.54
N THR A 316 4.11 -6.10 14.25
CA THR A 316 5.48 -6.54 14.00
C THR A 316 5.95 -7.47 15.12
N GLU A 317 6.98 -8.27 14.85
CA GLU A 317 7.62 -9.11 15.86
C GLU A 317 9.13 -8.83 15.95
N THR A 318 9.71 -9.12 17.10
CA THR A 318 11.16 -9.03 17.28
C THR A 318 11.88 -10.08 16.43
N VAL A 319 13.05 -9.72 15.89
CA VAL A 319 13.87 -10.60 15.02
C VAL A 319 14.30 -11.88 15.74
N HIS A 320 14.70 -11.73 17.00
CA HIS A 320 15.18 -12.84 17.82
C HIS A 320 14.26 -13.08 19.02
N PRO A 321 14.21 -14.31 19.52
CA PRO A 321 13.48 -14.63 20.72
C PRO A 321 13.94 -13.79 21.92
N VAL A 322 12.99 -13.12 22.54
CA VAL A 322 13.22 -12.19 23.66
C VAL A 322 13.11 -12.92 25.00
N SER A 323 12.06 -13.73 25.16
CA SER A 323 11.78 -14.45 26.39
C SER A 323 11.30 -15.87 26.08
N ASN A 324 11.79 -16.85 26.85
CA ASN A 324 11.37 -18.25 26.74
C ASN A 324 11.44 -18.84 25.31
N GLY A 325 12.38 -18.38 24.49
CA GLY A 325 12.53 -18.84 23.11
C GLY A 325 11.45 -18.34 22.14
N LYS A 326 10.65 -17.33 22.54
CA LYS A 326 9.57 -16.75 21.71
C LYS A 326 9.91 -15.33 21.30
N THR A 327 9.54 -14.97 20.06
CA THR A 327 9.49 -13.60 19.58
C THR A 327 8.40 -12.82 20.29
N GLN A 328 8.54 -11.52 20.43
CA GLN A 328 7.52 -10.65 20.99
C GLN A 328 6.86 -9.85 19.87
N ALA A 329 5.54 -9.94 19.79
CA ALA A 329 4.74 -9.15 18.87
C ALA A 329 4.32 -7.82 19.51
N ILE A 330 4.37 -6.76 18.72
CA ILE A 330 3.92 -5.41 19.08
C ILE A 330 2.91 -4.98 18.03
N SER A 331 1.72 -4.58 18.48
CA SER A 331 0.67 -4.10 17.59
C SER A 331 0.40 -2.62 17.82
N SER A 332 0.09 -1.93 16.73
CA SER A 332 -0.41 -0.56 16.80
C SER A 332 -1.61 -0.40 15.87
N THR A 333 -2.63 0.31 16.36
CA THR A 333 -3.87 0.57 15.61
C THR A 333 -4.07 2.06 15.47
N THR A 334 -4.37 2.52 14.27
CA THR A 334 -4.71 3.92 13.97
C THR A 334 -5.96 3.99 13.12
N THR A 335 -6.75 5.05 13.30
CA THR A 335 -7.94 5.31 12.49
C THR A 335 -7.76 6.61 11.72
N THR A 336 -7.95 6.55 10.41
CA THR A 336 -7.79 7.68 9.50
C THR A 336 -9.09 7.99 8.79
N SER A 337 -9.50 9.27 8.77
CA SER A 337 -10.64 9.73 8.00
C SER A 337 -10.30 9.91 6.53
N VAL A 338 -11.08 9.31 5.65
CA VAL A 338 -10.91 9.42 4.19
C VAL A 338 -11.77 10.59 3.70
N ARG A 339 -11.21 11.81 3.77
CA ARG A 339 -11.97 13.06 3.53
C ARG A 339 -12.56 13.15 2.12
N ASN A 340 -11.84 12.70 1.12
CA ASN A 340 -12.26 12.86 -0.28
C ASN A 340 -13.41 11.92 -0.68
N LEU A 341 -13.69 10.89 0.12
CA LEU A 341 -14.84 10.02 -0.04
C LEU A 341 -16.08 10.48 0.74
N GLN A 342 -15.92 11.41 1.70
CA GLN A 342 -17.02 11.86 2.58
C GLN A 342 -18.13 12.64 1.87
N PHE A 343 -17.89 13.11 0.66
CA PHE A 343 -18.81 13.97 -0.07
C PHE A 343 -19.49 13.26 -1.25
N ARG A 344 -19.32 11.96 -1.38
CA ARG A 344 -20.17 11.18 -2.26
C ARG A 344 -21.51 10.99 -1.56
N GLU A 345 -22.52 11.75 -1.97
CA GLU A 345 -23.88 11.40 -1.62
C GLU A 345 -24.22 10.08 -2.32
N ALA A 346 -24.70 9.11 -1.54
CA ALA A 346 -25.36 7.96 -2.11
C ALA A 346 -26.63 8.48 -2.83
N LEU A 347 -26.58 8.50 -4.15
CA LEU A 347 -27.70 8.78 -5.00
C LEU A 347 -28.53 7.52 -5.18
#